data_0df80b4ee7e8b08fdd6cfa594dcf9a49
#
_entry.id   0df80b4ee7e8b08fdd6cfa594dcf9a49
#
_cell.length_a   1.000
_cell.length_b   1.000
_cell.length_c   1.000
_cell.angle_alpha   90.00
_cell.angle_beta   90.00
_cell.angle_gamma   90.00
#
_symmetry.space_group_name_H-M   'P 1'
#
loop_
_entity.id
_entity.type
_entity.pdbx_description
1 polymer ?
#
loop_
_entity_poly.entity_id
_entity_poly.type
_entity_poly.pdbx_seq_one_letter_code
_entity_poly.pdbx_strand_id
1 'polypeptide(L)'
;VALAGLEEKNITVKHSTFCPGFYKLTDYSRKFNDWKRTGHGRVDTIEAIAQSCDVFFYDLAYKMGIDEIHNSLSYFQFGQKTGLDLPGELGGILPSREWKKINKDEPWYRGETLITGIGQGFMTASPIQLALATGAIANKGNLLTPRVLMHSQSKDGQSYNESQPESRQIPIKNIDNWELIIQAMKQTIYGKLGTAKRLNNKLRYTLAGKTGTAQVFGLDPEEKYIAENIDEKLRDHA
;
A
#
# COMPACT_ATOMS: atom_id res chain seq x y z
N VAL A 1 2.18 1.08 -5.44
CA VAL A 1 1.58 1.64 -6.67
C VAL A 1 2.42 2.80 -7.19
N ALA A 2 2.70 3.88 -6.41
CA ALA A 2 3.50 5.03 -6.91
C ALA A 2 4.90 4.61 -7.39
N LEU A 3 5.62 3.80 -6.59
CA LEU A 3 6.92 3.25 -7.01
C LEU A 3 6.80 2.47 -8.32
N ALA A 4 5.81 1.59 -8.43
CA ALA A 4 5.56 0.83 -9.65
C ALA A 4 5.30 1.76 -10.86
N GLY A 5 4.46 2.77 -10.69
CA GLY A 5 4.19 3.75 -11.75
C GLY A 5 5.41 4.52 -12.23
N LEU A 6 6.37 4.79 -11.34
CA LEU A 6 7.66 5.39 -11.70
C LEU A 6 8.60 4.38 -12.40
N GLU A 7 8.71 3.16 -11.85
CA GLU A 7 9.55 2.09 -12.43
C GLU A 7 9.07 1.67 -13.83
N GLU A 8 7.74 1.60 -14.03
CA GLU A 8 7.13 1.24 -15.31
C GLU A 8 6.91 2.45 -16.25
N LYS A 9 7.33 3.66 -15.84
CA LYS A 9 7.24 4.92 -16.60
C LYS A 9 5.81 5.36 -16.93
N ASN A 10 4.82 4.92 -16.15
CA ASN A 10 3.44 5.43 -16.26
C ASN A 10 3.33 6.88 -15.82
N ILE A 11 4.22 7.28 -14.91
CA ILE A 11 4.42 8.65 -14.46
C ILE A 11 5.91 8.98 -14.40
N THR A 12 6.23 10.26 -14.39
CA THR A 12 7.58 10.78 -14.16
C THR A 12 7.64 11.50 -12.81
N VAL A 13 8.82 11.82 -12.35
CA VAL A 13 9.04 12.61 -11.12
C VAL A 13 8.36 13.98 -11.16
N LYS A 14 8.11 14.53 -12.37
CA LYS A 14 7.42 15.82 -12.57
C LYS A 14 5.91 15.67 -12.78
N HIS A 15 5.39 14.44 -12.73
CA HIS A 15 3.96 14.22 -12.92
C HIS A 15 3.15 14.86 -11.79
N SER A 16 2.05 15.50 -12.15
CA SER A 16 1.09 16.06 -11.19
C SER A 16 -0.34 15.84 -11.65
N THR A 17 -1.22 15.63 -10.69
CA THR A 17 -2.66 15.45 -10.91
C THR A 17 -3.44 16.54 -10.16
N PHE A 18 -4.54 17.03 -10.74
CA PHE A 18 -5.45 17.92 -10.06
C PHE A 18 -6.52 17.13 -9.32
N CYS A 19 -6.61 17.32 -8.02
CA CYS A 19 -7.59 16.66 -7.15
C CYS A 19 -8.71 17.63 -6.75
N PRO A 20 -9.90 17.51 -7.35
CA PRO A 20 -11.07 18.29 -6.94
C PRO A 20 -11.84 17.68 -5.75
N GLY A 21 -11.34 16.59 -5.14
CA GLY A 21 -11.99 15.84 -4.09
C GLY A 21 -12.73 14.58 -4.58
N PHE A 22 -12.70 14.30 -5.86
CA PHE A 22 -13.24 13.07 -6.46
C PHE A 22 -12.59 12.78 -7.81
N TYR A 23 -12.66 11.51 -8.23
CA TYR A 23 -12.30 11.04 -9.55
C TYR A 23 -13.54 10.49 -10.27
N LYS A 24 -13.67 10.73 -11.57
CA LYS A 24 -14.79 10.23 -12.38
C LYS A 24 -14.25 9.57 -13.65
N LEU A 25 -14.66 8.34 -13.89
CA LEU A 25 -14.46 7.69 -15.18
C LEU A 25 -15.50 8.22 -16.18
N THR A 26 -15.10 8.41 -17.44
CA THR A 26 -15.93 9.01 -18.47
C THR A 26 -17.24 8.27 -18.68
N ASP A 27 -17.20 6.94 -18.61
CA ASP A 27 -18.32 6.04 -18.89
C ASP A 27 -19.09 5.59 -17.63
N TYR A 28 -18.80 6.20 -16.48
CA TYR A 28 -19.42 5.84 -15.21
C TYR A 28 -20.15 7.03 -14.59
N SER A 29 -21.36 6.81 -14.11
CA SER A 29 -22.09 7.81 -13.32
C SER A 29 -21.50 8.02 -11.94
N ARG A 30 -20.88 6.94 -11.36
CA ARG A 30 -20.31 6.93 -10.02
C ARG A 30 -19.07 7.81 -9.92
N LYS A 31 -18.98 8.59 -8.83
CA LYS A 31 -17.77 9.31 -8.41
C LYS A 31 -16.98 8.45 -7.41
N PHE A 32 -15.67 8.43 -7.56
CA PHE A 32 -14.72 7.85 -6.61
C PHE A 32 -14.19 9.00 -5.76
N ASN A 33 -14.62 9.06 -4.51
CA ASN A 33 -14.36 10.19 -3.67
C ASN A 33 -12.95 10.10 -3.06
N ASP A 34 -12.30 11.27 -2.91
CA ASP A 34 -11.12 11.44 -2.08
C ASP A 34 -11.55 11.57 -0.62
N TRP A 35 -10.70 11.15 0.33
CA TRP A 35 -10.96 11.36 1.76
C TRP A 35 -11.13 12.85 2.07
N LYS A 36 -10.38 13.73 1.39
CA LYS A 36 -10.51 15.17 1.46
C LYS A 36 -11.51 15.66 0.41
N ARG A 37 -12.77 15.75 0.79
CA ARG A 37 -13.89 16.10 -0.13
C ARG A 37 -13.74 17.44 -0.82
N THR A 38 -13.01 18.39 -0.21
CA THR A 38 -12.69 19.71 -0.81
C THR A 38 -11.56 19.66 -1.83
N GLY A 39 -10.92 18.49 -1.98
CA GLY A 39 -9.78 18.28 -2.86
C GLY A 39 -8.46 18.75 -2.29
N HIS A 40 -7.38 18.26 -2.90
CA HIS A 40 -6.01 18.64 -2.58
C HIS A 40 -5.47 19.73 -3.51
N GLY A 41 -6.21 20.06 -4.59
CA GLY A 41 -5.69 20.91 -5.66
C GLY A 41 -4.68 20.14 -6.53
N ARG A 42 -3.69 20.83 -7.07
CA ARG A 42 -2.63 20.19 -7.84
C ARG A 42 -1.61 19.58 -6.89
N VAL A 43 -1.35 18.30 -7.05
CA VAL A 43 -0.37 17.54 -6.25
C VAL A 43 0.58 16.78 -7.17
N ASP A 44 1.86 16.80 -6.84
CA ASP A 44 2.86 15.91 -7.43
C ASP A 44 2.92 14.55 -6.69
N THR A 45 3.84 13.66 -7.09
CA THR A 45 3.98 12.33 -6.48
C THR A 45 4.33 12.40 -4.99
N ILE A 46 5.20 13.32 -4.58
CA ILE A 46 5.61 13.47 -3.17
C ILE A 46 4.43 13.97 -2.33
N GLU A 47 3.76 15.02 -2.80
CA GLU A 47 2.60 15.59 -2.14
C GLU A 47 1.43 14.61 -2.05
N ALA A 48 1.19 13.85 -3.11
CA ALA A 48 0.12 12.84 -3.15
C ALA A 48 0.35 11.72 -2.12
N ILE A 49 1.59 11.26 -1.95
CA ILE A 49 1.93 10.29 -0.91
C ILE A 49 1.81 10.92 0.49
N ALA A 50 2.38 12.10 0.69
CA ALA A 50 2.40 12.78 1.97
C ALA A 50 1.00 13.11 2.50
N GLN A 51 0.09 13.55 1.62
CA GLN A 51 -1.27 13.93 1.93
C GLN A 51 -2.29 12.81 1.73
N SER A 52 -1.85 11.63 1.26
CA SER A 52 -2.73 10.49 0.94
C SER A 52 -3.84 10.86 -0.05
N CYS A 53 -3.49 11.48 -1.17
CA CYS A 53 -4.46 11.90 -2.18
C CYS A 53 -4.98 10.70 -2.99
N ASP A 54 -6.22 10.27 -2.76
CA ASP A 54 -6.83 9.14 -3.45
C ASP A 54 -6.97 9.41 -4.95
N VAL A 55 -7.33 10.63 -5.35
CA VAL A 55 -7.51 11.02 -6.76
C VAL A 55 -6.23 10.83 -7.58
N PHE A 56 -5.07 11.16 -7.03
CA PHE A 56 -3.78 10.90 -7.68
C PHE A 56 -3.59 9.41 -7.95
N PHE A 57 -3.91 8.57 -6.95
CA PHE A 57 -3.75 7.13 -7.07
C PHE A 57 -4.82 6.47 -7.94
N TYR A 58 -6.04 7.02 -8.01
CA TYR A 58 -7.05 6.59 -8.99
C TYR A 58 -6.58 6.84 -10.42
N ASP A 59 -6.06 8.05 -10.70
CA ASP A 59 -5.53 8.40 -12.02
C ASP A 59 -4.34 7.50 -12.41
N LEU A 60 -3.41 7.28 -11.47
CA LEU A 60 -2.28 6.39 -11.68
C LEU A 60 -2.72 4.94 -11.91
N ALA A 61 -3.62 4.42 -11.08
CA ALA A 61 -4.14 3.06 -11.23
C ALA A 61 -4.87 2.86 -12.55
N TYR A 62 -5.61 3.86 -13.00
CA TYR A 62 -6.26 3.84 -14.32
C TYR A 62 -5.25 3.73 -15.46
N LYS A 63 -4.13 4.46 -15.38
CA LYS A 63 -3.05 4.41 -16.37
C LYS A 63 -2.33 3.07 -16.39
N MET A 64 -2.01 2.52 -15.23
CA MET A 64 -1.31 1.25 -15.09
C MET A 64 -2.18 0.05 -15.49
N GLY A 65 -3.44 0.05 -15.08
CA GLY A 65 -4.31 -1.13 -15.17
C GLY A 65 -4.00 -2.18 -14.10
N ILE A 66 -4.95 -3.12 -13.91
CA ILE A 66 -4.85 -4.11 -12.83
C ILE A 66 -3.69 -5.08 -13.03
N ASP A 67 -3.39 -5.44 -14.27
CA ASP A 67 -2.37 -6.46 -14.57
C ASP A 67 -0.98 -5.96 -14.18
N GLU A 68 -0.67 -4.69 -14.46
CA GLU A 68 0.61 -4.09 -14.06
C GLU A 68 0.69 -3.83 -12.55
N ILE A 69 -0.42 -3.39 -11.93
CA ILE A 69 -0.50 -3.26 -10.46
C ILE A 69 -0.27 -4.61 -9.80
N HIS A 70 -0.95 -5.67 -10.26
CA HIS A 70 -0.79 -7.02 -9.74
C HIS A 70 0.66 -7.50 -9.85
N ASN A 71 1.25 -7.41 -11.04
CA ASN A 71 2.62 -7.85 -11.28
C ASN A 71 3.62 -7.10 -10.37
N SER A 72 3.47 -5.78 -10.26
CA SER A 72 4.37 -4.96 -9.43
C SER A 72 4.24 -5.27 -7.94
N LEU A 73 3.02 -5.48 -7.44
CA LEU A 73 2.79 -5.79 -6.03
C LEU A 73 3.18 -7.23 -5.67
N SER A 74 3.15 -8.17 -6.63
CA SER A 74 3.60 -9.54 -6.41
C SER A 74 5.09 -9.62 -6.05
N TYR A 75 5.92 -8.68 -6.52
CA TYR A 75 7.32 -8.59 -6.11
C TYR A 75 7.50 -8.35 -4.61
N PHE A 76 6.52 -7.73 -3.95
CA PHE A 76 6.49 -7.47 -2.51
C PHE A 76 5.81 -8.59 -1.71
N GLN A 77 5.55 -9.73 -2.34
CA GLN A 77 4.87 -10.92 -1.76
C GLN A 77 3.41 -10.68 -1.31
N PHE A 78 2.74 -9.64 -1.79
CA PHE A 78 1.29 -9.56 -1.58
C PHE A 78 0.59 -10.73 -2.29
N GLY A 79 -0.46 -11.26 -1.65
CA GLY A 79 -1.20 -12.42 -2.14
C GLY A 79 -0.51 -13.77 -1.89
N GLN A 80 0.63 -13.79 -1.19
CA GLN A 80 1.42 -14.98 -0.88
C GLN A 80 1.81 -14.99 0.60
N LYS A 81 2.12 -16.16 1.15
CA LYS A 81 2.73 -16.26 2.47
C LYS A 81 4.14 -15.67 2.43
N THR A 82 4.54 -14.99 3.51
CA THR A 82 5.88 -14.38 3.61
C THR A 82 6.98 -15.39 3.92
N GLY A 83 6.60 -16.58 4.34
CA GLY A 83 7.54 -17.61 4.79
C GLY A 83 7.95 -17.44 6.26
N LEU A 84 7.15 -16.69 7.04
CA LEU A 84 7.35 -16.59 8.50
C LEU A 84 7.35 -17.98 9.13
N ASP A 85 8.28 -18.22 10.04
CA ASP A 85 8.48 -19.47 10.78
C ASP A 85 7.41 -19.74 11.87
N LEU A 86 6.21 -19.24 11.68
CA LEU A 86 5.04 -19.50 12.51
C LEU A 86 3.92 -20.17 11.72
N PRO A 87 3.20 -21.13 12.32
CA PRO A 87 2.04 -21.75 11.67
C PRO A 87 0.86 -20.78 11.55
N GLY A 88 -0.02 -21.02 10.57
CA GLY A 88 -1.26 -20.27 10.41
C GLY A 88 -1.15 -18.97 9.62
N GLU A 89 -0.01 -18.68 8.99
CA GLU A 89 0.15 -17.50 8.15
C GLU A 89 -0.86 -17.51 6.98
N LEU A 90 -1.53 -16.38 6.76
CA LEU A 90 -2.44 -16.14 5.65
C LEU A 90 -1.75 -15.29 4.58
N GLY A 91 -1.90 -15.68 3.31
CA GLY A 91 -1.29 -14.99 2.16
C GLY A 91 -2.01 -13.70 1.75
N GLY A 92 -3.19 -13.40 2.31
CA GLY A 92 -4.00 -12.29 1.82
C GLY A 92 -4.52 -12.53 0.39
N ILE A 93 -5.02 -11.48 -0.22
CA ILE A 93 -5.51 -11.50 -1.61
C ILE A 93 -4.82 -10.38 -2.38
N LEU A 94 -4.12 -10.72 -3.44
CA LEU A 94 -3.68 -9.78 -4.48
C LEU A 94 -4.58 -9.99 -5.70
N PRO A 95 -5.56 -9.10 -5.94
CA PRO A 95 -6.56 -9.32 -6.97
C PRO A 95 -5.96 -9.21 -8.39
N SER A 96 -6.49 -10.02 -9.30
CA SER A 96 -6.21 -9.97 -10.74
C SER A 96 -7.48 -10.28 -11.52
N ARG A 97 -7.45 -10.13 -12.85
CA ARG A 97 -8.55 -10.56 -13.73
C ARG A 97 -8.84 -12.04 -13.56
N GLU A 98 -7.79 -12.86 -13.53
CA GLU A 98 -7.89 -14.30 -13.37
C GLU A 98 -8.45 -14.67 -11.98
N TRP A 99 -7.92 -14.06 -10.92
CA TRP A 99 -8.43 -14.28 -9.57
C TRP A 99 -9.93 -13.98 -9.48
N LYS A 100 -10.39 -12.87 -10.06
CA LYS A 100 -11.81 -12.52 -10.04
C LYS A 100 -12.64 -13.50 -10.84
N LYS A 101 -12.18 -13.91 -12.01
CA LYS A 101 -12.90 -14.90 -12.85
C LYS A 101 -13.06 -16.22 -12.11
N ILE A 102 -12.01 -16.70 -11.42
CA ILE A 102 -12.05 -17.97 -10.68
C ILE A 102 -12.93 -17.87 -9.43
N ASN A 103 -12.82 -16.78 -8.66
CA ASN A 103 -13.44 -16.70 -7.32
C ASN A 103 -14.83 -16.04 -7.31
N LYS A 104 -15.20 -15.29 -8.36
CA LYS A 104 -16.46 -14.55 -8.46
C LYS A 104 -17.27 -14.87 -9.72
N ASP A 105 -16.67 -15.58 -10.67
CA ASP A 105 -17.22 -15.84 -12.01
C ASP A 105 -17.67 -14.57 -12.76
N GLU A 106 -16.94 -13.48 -12.55
CA GLU A 106 -17.23 -12.17 -13.12
C GLU A 106 -16.00 -11.61 -13.87
N PRO A 107 -16.22 -10.73 -14.87
CA PRO A 107 -15.12 -9.97 -15.47
C PRO A 107 -14.59 -8.92 -14.51
N TRP A 108 -13.37 -8.43 -14.79
CA TRP A 108 -12.78 -7.32 -14.09
C TRP A 108 -13.33 -5.99 -14.58
N TYR A 109 -13.74 -5.10 -13.67
CA TYR A 109 -14.25 -3.78 -13.99
C TYR A 109 -13.21 -2.69 -13.73
N ARG A 110 -13.22 -1.61 -14.54
CA ARG A 110 -12.27 -0.49 -14.40
C ARG A 110 -12.32 0.18 -13.02
N GLY A 111 -13.51 0.29 -12.43
CA GLY A 111 -13.67 0.86 -11.10
C GLY A 111 -12.94 0.07 -10.00
N GLU A 112 -12.83 -1.25 -10.16
CA GLU A 112 -12.10 -2.10 -9.22
C GLU A 112 -10.58 -1.85 -9.28
N THR A 113 -10.06 -1.51 -10.46
CA THR A 113 -8.66 -1.08 -10.62
C THR A 113 -8.37 0.18 -9.80
N LEU A 114 -9.27 1.18 -9.85
CA LEU A 114 -9.11 2.42 -9.09
C LEU A 114 -9.02 2.12 -7.58
N ILE A 115 -9.97 1.33 -7.08
CA ILE A 115 -10.04 0.98 -5.66
C ILE A 115 -8.83 0.15 -5.23
N THR A 116 -8.37 -0.79 -6.06
CA THR A 116 -7.13 -1.54 -5.82
C THR A 116 -5.91 -0.62 -5.76
N GLY A 117 -5.89 0.44 -6.56
CA GLY A 117 -4.82 1.43 -6.59
C GLY A 117 -4.57 2.16 -5.27
N ILE A 118 -5.59 2.24 -4.41
CA ILE A 118 -5.50 2.78 -3.05
C ILE A 118 -5.44 1.69 -1.97
N GLY A 119 -5.29 0.42 -2.37
CA GLY A 119 -5.15 -0.71 -1.44
C GLY A 119 -6.46 -1.18 -0.81
N GLN A 120 -7.60 -0.94 -1.46
CA GLN A 120 -8.93 -1.34 -1.01
C GLN A 120 -9.61 -2.33 -1.98
N GLY A 121 -10.89 -2.60 -1.77
CA GLY A 121 -11.67 -3.53 -2.57
C GLY A 121 -11.36 -4.99 -2.23
N PHE A 122 -11.02 -5.79 -3.23
CA PHE A 122 -10.70 -7.21 -3.02
C PHE A 122 -9.30 -7.43 -2.41
N MET A 123 -8.43 -6.40 -2.41
CA MET A 123 -7.09 -6.54 -1.87
C MET A 123 -7.14 -6.69 -0.36
N THR A 124 -6.51 -7.75 0.14
CA THR A 124 -6.28 -7.95 1.57
C THR A 124 -4.82 -8.27 1.83
N ALA A 125 -4.27 -7.74 2.92
CA ALA A 125 -2.90 -7.98 3.31
C ALA A 125 -2.81 -8.20 4.83
N SER A 126 -1.93 -9.09 5.25
CA SER A 126 -1.61 -9.25 6.66
C SER A 126 -0.67 -8.14 7.15
N PRO A 127 -0.67 -7.80 8.45
CA PRO A 127 0.28 -6.84 9.00
C PRO A 127 1.74 -7.19 8.71
N ILE A 128 2.09 -8.48 8.69
CA ILE A 128 3.46 -8.92 8.39
C ILE A 128 3.83 -8.65 6.92
N GLN A 129 2.90 -8.80 5.97
CA GLN A 129 3.14 -8.43 4.58
C GLN A 129 3.38 -6.92 4.42
N LEU A 130 2.62 -6.08 5.13
CA LEU A 130 2.83 -4.63 5.14
C LEU A 130 4.20 -4.26 5.74
N ALA A 131 4.60 -4.91 6.84
CA ALA A 131 5.91 -4.71 7.45
C ALA A 131 7.04 -5.13 6.49
N LEU A 132 6.89 -6.28 5.83
CA LEU A 132 7.84 -6.78 4.84
C LEU A 132 7.99 -5.84 3.65
N ALA A 133 6.88 -5.39 3.05
CA ALA A 133 6.89 -4.44 1.94
C ALA A 133 7.53 -3.10 2.33
N THR A 134 7.24 -2.61 3.56
CA THR A 134 7.85 -1.38 4.09
C THR A 134 9.35 -1.57 4.31
N GLY A 135 9.77 -2.72 4.86
CA GLY A 135 11.17 -3.10 5.02
C GLY A 135 11.91 -3.17 3.69
N ALA A 136 11.27 -3.75 2.65
CA ALA A 136 11.84 -3.79 1.30
C ALA A 136 12.05 -2.38 0.71
N ILE A 137 11.11 -1.44 0.94
CA ILE A 137 11.28 -0.05 0.52
C ILE A 137 12.46 0.58 1.26
N ALA A 138 12.56 0.41 2.58
CA ALA A 138 13.66 0.94 3.40
C ALA A 138 15.03 0.36 2.99
N ASN A 139 15.06 -0.92 2.60
CA ASN A 139 16.25 -1.64 2.16
C ASN A 139 16.47 -1.57 0.62
N LYS A 140 15.82 -0.63 -0.06
CA LYS A 140 15.98 -0.39 -1.50
C LYS A 140 15.84 -1.69 -2.31
N GLY A 141 14.71 -2.38 -2.10
CA GLY A 141 14.33 -3.59 -2.83
C GLY A 141 14.88 -4.90 -2.27
N ASN A 142 15.71 -4.89 -1.24
CA ASN A 142 16.11 -6.13 -0.59
C ASN A 142 14.99 -6.61 0.35
N LEU A 143 14.30 -7.67 -0.04
CA LEU A 143 13.20 -8.30 0.66
C LEU A 143 13.73 -9.47 1.48
N LEU A 144 13.63 -9.39 2.81
CA LEU A 144 14.10 -10.42 3.73
C LEU A 144 12.94 -11.32 4.15
N THR A 145 13.15 -12.63 4.18
CA THR A 145 12.16 -13.55 4.76
C THR A 145 12.05 -13.29 6.27
N PRO A 146 10.84 -12.95 6.79
CA PRO A 146 10.68 -12.68 8.21
C PRO A 146 10.82 -13.95 9.04
N ARG A 147 11.35 -13.82 10.25
CA ARG A 147 11.46 -14.92 11.20
C ARG A 147 11.30 -14.44 12.64
N VAL A 148 10.83 -15.32 13.49
CA VAL A 148 10.70 -15.12 14.94
C VAL A 148 11.83 -15.84 15.69
N LEU A 149 12.16 -17.06 15.26
CA LEU A 149 13.23 -17.84 15.88
C LEU A 149 14.60 -17.29 15.48
N MET A 150 15.39 -16.88 16.45
CA MET A 150 16.75 -16.39 16.25
C MET A 150 17.78 -17.45 16.63
N HIS A 151 17.58 -18.12 17.76
CA HIS A 151 18.40 -19.22 18.23
C HIS A 151 17.60 -20.14 19.16
N SER A 152 18.04 -21.37 19.29
CA SER A 152 17.52 -22.33 20.25
C SER A 152 18.67 -22.96 21.04
N GLN A 153 18.39 -23.44 22.25
CA GLN A 153 19.34 -24.14 23.10
C GLN A 153 18.71 -25.44 23.62
N SER A 154 19.41 -26.54 23.47
CA SER A 154 18.98 -27.82 24.00
C SER A 154 19.20 -27.89 25.52
N LYS A 155 18.58 -28.85 26.18
CA LYS A 155 18.69 -29.03 27.64
C LYS A 155 20.12 -29.32 28.14
N ASP A 156 20.96 -29.90 27.29
CA ASP A 156 22.37 -30.18 27.53
C ASP A 156 23.30 -29.00 27.19
N GLY A 157 22.73 -27.84 26.89
CA GLY A 157 23.45 -26.59 26.68
C GLY A 157 24.00 -26.37 25.28
N GLN A 158 23.70 -27.25 24.31
CA GLN A 158 24.10 -27.01 22.92
C GLN A 158 23.22 -25.92 22.31
N SER A 159 23.87 -24.91 21.72
CA SER A 159 23.20 -23.79 21.06
C SER A 159 23.14 -24.00 19.55
N TYR A 160 21.99 -23.79 18.99
CA TYR A 160 21.74 -23.84 17.54
C TYR A 160 21.30 -22.45 17.08
N ASN A 161 22.12 -21.82 16.26
CA ASN A 161 21.76 -20.57 15.62
C ASN A 161 21.04 -20.87 14.31
N GLU A 162 19.91 -20.23 14.09
CA GLU A 162 19.27 -20.28 12.80
C GLU A 162 20.15 -19.63 11.71
N SER A 163 20.06 -20.13 10.50
CA SER A 163 20.72 -19.55 9.34
C SER A 163 20.29 -18.09 9.16
N GLN A 164 21.12 -17.31 8.49
CA GLN A 164 20.71 -15.96 8.10
C GLN A 164 19.41 -16.02 7.29
N PRO A 165 18.47 -15.01 7.47
CA PRO A 165 17.23 -15.00 6.72
C PRO A 165 17.54 -14.94 5.22
N GLU A 166 16.79 -15.71 4.44
CA GLU A 166 16.86 -15.64 3.00
C GLU A 166 16.49 -14.23 2.54
N SER A 167 17.14 -13.77 1.50
CA SER A 167 16.84 -12.46 0.91
C SER A 167 16.61 -12.59 -0.59
N ARG A 168 15.73 -11.75 -1.10
CA ARG A 168 15.44 -11.65 -2.52
C ARG A 168 15.48 -10.18 -2.95
N GLN A 169 16.16 -9.90 -4.04
CA GLN A 169 16.16 -8.55 -4.60
C GLN A 169 14.94 -8.35 -5.51
N ILE A 170 14.13 -7.36 -5.18
CA ILE A 170 13.07 -6.85 -6.06
C ILE A 170 13.75 -6.18 -7.25
N PRO A 171 13.33 -6.42 -8.51
CA PRO A 171 13.89 -5.75 -9.67
C PRO A 171 13.80 -4.23 -9.54
N ILE A 172 14.92 -3.54 -9.72
CA ILE A 172 15.04 -2.08 -9.68
C ILE A 172 15.46 -1.61 -11.07
N LYS A 173 14.64 -0.74 -11.68
CA LYS A 173 14.97 -0.09 -12.96
C LYS A 173 15.69 1.23 -12.73
N ASN A 174 15.28 1.98 -11.69
CA ASN A 174 15.95 3.21 -11.29
C ASN A 174 15.92 3.40 -9.78
N ILE A 175 17.08 3.43 -9.15
CA ILE A 175 17.20 3.59 -7.69
C ILE A 175 16.68 4.96 -7.20
N ASP A 176 16.72 6.01 -8.02
CA ASP A 176 16.23 7.34 -7.66
C ASP A 176 14.72 7.34 -7.41
N ASN A 177 13.97 6.43 -8.04
CA ASN A 177 12.56 6.27 -7.78
C ASN A 177 12.29 5.79 -6.34
N TRP A 178 13.14 4.89 -5.83
CA TRP A 178 13.05 4.38 -4.45
C TRP A 178 13.38 5.48 -3.44
N GLU A 179 14.42 6.27 -3.72
CA GLU A 179 14.78 7.43 -2.89
C GLU A 179 13.65 8.46 -2.87
N LEU A 180 13.00 8.72 -4.00
CA LEU A 180 11.86 9.63 -4.09
C LEU A 180 10.70 9.14 -3.23
N ILE A 181 10.38 7.84 -3.26
CA ILE A 181 9.34 7.27 -2.40
C ILE A 181 9.69 7.41 -0.93
N ILE A 182 10.93 7.12 -0.53
CA ILE A 182 11.39 7.30 0.85
C ILE A 182 11.27 8.78 1.29
N GLN A 183 11.63 9.72 0.41
CA GLN A 183 11.46 11.15 0.68
C GLN A 183 9.97 11.53 0.82
N ALA A 184 9.10 11.01 -0.04
CA ALA A 184 7.67 11.22 0.07
C ALA A 184 7.09 10.67 1.39
N MET A 185 7.56 9.49 1.82
CA MET A 185 7.20 8.90 3.11
C MET A 185 7.71 9.74 4.30
N LYS A 186 8.87 10.38 4.18
CA LYS A 186 9.33 11.37 5.18
C LYS A 186 8.40 12.59 5.22
N GLN A 187 7.93 13.09 4.05
CA GLN A 187 7.01 14.21 4.00
C GLN A 187 5.64 13.91 4.61
N THR A 188 5.24 12.64 4.73
CA THR A 188 4.04 12.24 5.48
C THR A 188 4.13 12.64 6.96
N ILE A 189 5.35 12.68 7.53
CA ILE A 189 5.62 13.00 8.95
C ILE A 189 6.10 14.43 9.12
N TYR A 190 7.03 14.89 8.28
CA TYR A 190 7.69 16.20 8.44
C TYR A 190 7.09 17.28 7.55
N GLY A 191 6.31 16.91 6.54
CA GLY A 191 5.66 17.87 5.64
C GLY A 191 4.54 18.64 6.34
N LYS A 192 4.38 19.92 5.96
CA LYS A 192 3.35 20.82 6.50
C LYS A 192 1.93 20.22 6.40
N LEU A 193 1.66 19.49 5.33
CA LEU A 193 0.37 18.86 5.03
C LEU A 193 0.40 17.32 5.21
N GLY A 194 1.47 16.78 5.81
CA GLY A 194 1.62 15.35 6.03
C GLY A 194 0.56 14.79 6.97
N THR A 195 0.00 13.63 6.62
CA THR A 195 -1.11 12.98 7.37
C THR A 195 -0.68 12.45 8.74
N ALA A 196 0.61 12.23 8.97
CA ALA A 196 1.18 11.79 10.24
C ALA A 196 2.04 12.86 10.95
N LYS A 197 1.89 14.15 10.61
CA LYS A 197 2.68 15.27 11.17
C LYS A 197 2.65 15.37 12.70
N ARG A 198 1.62 14.81 13.36
CA ARG A 198 1.53 14.75 14.83
C ARG A 198 2.67 13.95 15.48
N LEU A 199 3.38 13.10 14.71
CA LEU A 199 4.51 12.31 15.19
C LEU A 199 5.83 13.11 15.19
N ASN A 200 5.93 14.20 14.43
CA ASN A 200 7.16 14.94 14.19
C ASN A 200 7.91 15.36 15.48
N ASN A 201 7.17 15.78 16.50
CA ASN A 201 7.75 16.36 17.73
C ASN A 201 8.06 15.32 18.83
N LYS A 202 7.89 14.04 18.59
CA LYS A 202 7.95 13.01 19.65
C LYS A 202 9.15 12.05 19.54
N LEU A 203 9.94 12.14 18.47
CA LEU A 203 10.93 11.13 18.18
C LEU A 203 12.34 11.71 18.09
N ARG A 204 13.31 10.93 18.61
CA ARG A 204 14.75 11.27 18.57
C ARG A 204 15.44 10.78 17.29
N TYR A 205 14.71 10.14 16.38
CA TYR A 205 15.20 9.58 15.13
C TYR A 205 14.27 9.95 13.97
N THR A 206 14.80 9.92 12.74
CA THR A 206 14.03 10.24 11.55
C THR A 206 13.11 9.07 11.18
N LEU A 207 11.85 9.37 10.96
CA LEU A 207 10.85 8.43 10.46
C LEU A 207 10.51 8.69 9.00
N ALA A 208 10.19 7.62 8.30
CA ALA A 208 9.46 7.65 7.05
C ALA A 208 8.26 6.70 7.18
N GLY A 209 7.09 7.11 6.72
CA GLY A 209 5.89 6.30 6.89
C GLY A 209 4.77 6.69 5.94
N LYS A 210 3.74 5.87 5.92
CA LYS A 210 2.50 6.12 5.20
C LYS A 210 1.33 5.73 6.07
N THR A 211 0.38 6.64 6.27
CA THR A 211 -0.89 6.30 6.92
C THR A 211 -1.70 5.38 6.03
N GLY A 212 -2.43 4.47 6.65
CA GLY A 212 -3.36 3.57 5.97
C GLY A 212 -4.65 3.45 6.78
N THR A 213 -5.73 3.03 6.13
CA THR A 213 -6.99 2.69 6.77
C THR A 213 -7.43 1.33 6.24
N ALA A 214 -7.57 0.35 7.14
CA ALA A 214 -8.13 -0.94 6.80
C ALA A 214 -9.65 -0.82 6.79
N GLN A 215 -10.26 -0.94 5.61
CA GLN A 215 -11.70 -0.92 5.46
C GLN A 215 -12.28 -2.26 5.93
N VAL A 216 -13.20 -2.23 6.88
CA VAL A 216 -13.85 -3.43 7.44
C VAL A 216 -15.14 -3.77 6.68
N PHE A 217 -15.88 -2.77 6.21
CA PHE A 217 -17.08 -2.97 5.37
C PHE A 217 -17.28 -1.81 4.39
N GLY A 218 -18.05 -2.05 3.33
CA GLY A 218 -18.39 -1.03 2.34
C GLY A 218 -19.55 -0.15 2.83
N LEU A 219 -19.40 1.17 2.68
CA LEU A 219 -20.49 2.13 2.82
C LEU A 219 -21.14 2.41 1.46
N ASP A 220 -22.40 2.83 1.48
CA ASP A 220 -23.02 3.41 0.30
C ASP A 220 -22.20 4.66 -0.14
N PRO A 221 -21.99 4.87 -1.45
CA PRO A 221 -21.20 6.00 -1.95
C PRO A 221 -21.64 7.38 -1.47
N GLU A 222 -22.90 7.53 -1.05
CA GLU A 222 -23.47 8.77 -0.52
C GLU A 222 -23.40 8.88 1.00
N GLU A 223 -23.15 7.77 1.70
CA GLU A 223 -23.02 7.76 3.16
C GLU A 223 -21.65 8.30 3.60
N LYS A 224 -21.67 9.05 4.70
CA LYS A 224 -20.43 9.46 5.39
C LYS A 224 -20.09 8.42 6.45
N TYR A 225 -18.83 8.03 6.48
CA TYR A 225 -18.31 7.23 7.58
C TYR A 225 -18.36 8.07 8.87
N ILE A 226 -19.20 7.67 9.82
CA ILE A 226 -19.31 8.27 11.16
C ILE A 226 -19.06 7.14 12.16
N ALA A 227 -17.84 7.08 12.72
CA ALA A 227 -17.42 5.97 13.57
C ALA A 227 -18.34 5.73 14.78
N GLU A 228 -18.94 6.79 15.33
CA GLU A 228 -19.85 6.69 16.47
C GLU A 228 -21.14 5.92 16.15
N ASN A 229 -21.56 5.89 14.87
CA ASN A 229 -22.79 5.21 14.42
C ASN A 229 -22.55 3.75 14.03
N ILE A 230 -21.31 3.27 14.14
CA ILE A 230 -20.89 1.95 13.68
C ILE A 230 -20.46 1.11 14.88
N ASP A 231 -20.88 -0.17 14.94
CA ASP A 231 -20.39 -1.11 15.94
C ASP A 231 -18.87 -1.11 15.98
N GLU A 232 -18.28 -1.06 17.17
CA GLU A 232 -16.84 -0.94 17.36
C GLU A 232 -16.02 -2.00 16.60
N LYS A 233 -16.58 -3.23 16.47
CA LYS A 233 -15.98 -4.35 15.73
C LYS A 233 -15.97 -4.16 14.22
N LEU A 234 -16.84 -3.26 13.72
CA LEU A 234 -16.99 -2.98 12.29
C LEU A 234 -16.38 -1.65 11.88
N ARG A 235 -15.75 -0.92 12.81
CA ARG A 235 -15.07 0.34 12.49
C ARG A 235 -13.82 0.09 11.68
N ASP A 236 -13.55 1.00 10.78
CA ASP A 236 -12.29 0.97 10.03
C ASP A 236 -11.10 1.16 10.98
N HIS A 237 -10.05 0.39 10.77
CA HIS A 237 -8.83 0.42 11.56
C HIS A 237 -7.75 1.20 10.82
N ALA A 238 -7.09 2.15 11.53
CA ALA A 238 -6.02 3.01 11.01
C ALA A 238 -4.70 2.78 11.76
#